data_fb5dc3d2e9c5e571e2ac743cd6d14e34
#
_entry.id   fb5dc3d2e9c5e571e2ac743cd6d14e34
#
_cell.length_a   1.000
_cell.length_b   1.000
_cell.length_c   1.000
_cell.angle_alpha   90.00
_cell.angle_beta   90.00
_cell.angle_gamma   90.00
#
_symmetry.space_group_name_H-M   'P 1'
#
loop_
_entity.id
_entity.type
_entity.pdbx_description
1 polymer ?
#
loop_
_entity_poly.entity_id
_entity_poly.type
_entity_poly.pdbx_seq_one_letter_code
_entity_poly.pdbx_strand_id
1 'polypeptide(L)'
;RDPEMSRGLGDVYKRQVKENAEYMVHVYSELGYSIIPIHYLSDEHIMETAKHINRITNNEFLLTVHGDGTFAIPDGDGMLDFVYRIADDPDDVKTNAAFMAYFAKEKNKRMREAGIDSFILCSDYCFNSGPFLSPAMFEEFIQPYLYDIIDSIRQDGAYAIKHTDGNIMPILQNLVDCRLHALHSLDPMAGVDIKEVKRLVGDKVALCGNVHCAYLQTGTDEQVLESCRYAMENGKPGGGYIFCTSNVPFRGMPVERYQMVLDFWRANRDY
;
A
#
# COMPACT_ATOMS: atom_id res chain seq x y z
N ARG A 1 -39.68 13.04 1.88
CA ARG A 1 -38.34 13.74 1.91
C ARG A 1 -38.48 14.99 1.08
N ASP A 2 -38.07 16.15 1.66
CA ASP A 2 -38.16 17.46 1.02
C ASP A 2 -37.21 17.52 -0.19
N PRO A 3 -37.69 17.79 -1.42
CA PRO A 3 -36.87 17.86 -2.63
C PRO A 3 -35.81 18.96 -2.59
N GLU A 4 -36.07 20.07 -1.85
CA GLU A 4 -35.10 21.17 -1.72
C GLU A 4 -33.92 20.80 -0.80
N MET A 5 -34.20 20.09 0.33
CA MET A 5 -33.12 19.55 1.19
C MET A 5 -32.27 18.50 0.44
N SER A 6 -32.88 17.68 -0.39
CA SER A 6 -32.17 16.68 -1.20
C SER A 6 -31.26 17.32 -2.24
N ARG A 7 -31.66 18.40 -2.89
CA ARG A 7 -30.82 19.18 -3.83
C ARG A 7 -29.65 19.86 -3.12
N GLY A 8 -29.91 20.52 -1.97
CA GLY A 8 -28.86 21.20 -1.21
C GLY A 8 -27.75 20.23 -0.73
N LEU A 9 -28.11 19.03 -0.28
CA LEU A 9 -27.14 17.99 0.11
C LEU A 9 -26.31 17.49 -1.09
N GLY A 10 -26.92 17.32 -2.26
CA GLY A 10 -26.24 16.92 -3.49
C GLY A 10 -25.22 17.98 -3.96
N ASP A 11 -25.52 19.25 -3.81
CA ASP A 11 -24.61 20.33 -4.20
C ASP A 11 -23.43 20.47 -3.22
N VAL A 12 -23.67 20.26 -1.90
CA VAL A 12 -22.59 20.20 -0.88
C VAL A 12 -21.66 19.03 -1.18
N TYR A 13 -22.20 17.86 -1.46
CA TYR A 13 -21.42 16.66 -1.81
C TYR A 13 -20.51 16.90 -3.02
N LYS A 14 -21.05 17.40 -4.12
CA LYS A 14 -20.28 17.69 -5.34
C LYS A 14 -19.15 18.71 -5.10
N ARG A 15 -19.43 19.72 -4.26
CA ARG A 15 -18.43 20.71 -3.88
C ARG A 15 -17.31 20.06 -3.06
N GLN A 16 -17.62 19.18 -2.10
CA GLN A 16 -16.62 18.47 -1.29
C GLN A 16 -15.73 17.58 -2.14
N VAL A 17 -16.31 16.82 -3.09
CA VAL A 17 -15.52 15.99 -4.02
C VAL A 17 -14.53 16.84 -4.82
N LYS A 18 -14.98 17.97 -5.33
CA LYS A 18 -14.15 18.89 -6.10
C LYS A 18 -13.02 19.47 -5.22
N GLU A 19 -13.35 20.01 -4.06
CA GLU A 19 -12.38 20.59 -3.12
C GLU A 19 -11.34 19.57 -2.67
N ASN A 20 -11.75 18.33 -2.36
CA ASN A 20 -10.84 17.25 -2.00
C ASN A 20 -9.88 16.91 -3.15
N ALA A 21 -10.38 16.78 -4.37
CA ALA A 21 -9.55 16.48 -5.53
C ALA A 21 -8.52 17.59 -5.82
N GLU A 22 -8.95 18.85 -5.82
CA GLU A 22 -8.08 20.02 -6.04
C GLU A 22 -7.02 20.12 -4.93
N TYR A 23 -7.40 19.88 -3.66
CA TYR A 23 -6.47 19.85 -2.54
C TYR A 23 -5.44 18.72 -2.65
N MET A 24 -5.86 17.49 -2.99
CA MET A 24 -4.95 16.38 -3.20
C MET A 24 -3.96 16.70 -4.33
N VAL A 25 -4.44 17.15 -5.48
CA VAL A 25 -3.56 17.52 -6.60
C VAL A 25 -2.56 18.59 -6.19
N HIS A 26 -3.01 19.62 -5.49
CA HIS A 26 -2.11 20.68 -5.00
C HIS A 26 -1.01 20.10 -4.09
N VAL A 27 -1.38 19.36 -3.05
CA VAL A 27 -0.42 18.80 -2.07
C VAL A 27 0.57 17.85 -2.73
N TYR A 28 0.10 16.89 -3.51
CA TYR A 28 0.97 15.89 -4.13
C TYR A 28 1.85 16.47 -5.25
N SER A 29 1.39 17.51 -5.96
CA SER A 29 2.22 18.27 -6.90
C SER A 29 3.34 19.02 -6.19
N GLU A 30 3.05 19.73 -5.10
CA GLU A 30 4.07 20.46 -4.32
C GLU A 30 5.12 19.52 -3.71
N LEU A 31 4.70 18.33 -3.29
CA LEU A 31 5.62 17.29 -2.81
C LEU A 31 6.42 16.61 -3.92
N GLY A 32 5.99 16.76 -5.20
CA GLY A 32 6.63 16.13 -6.36
C GLY A 32 6.31 14.64 -6.51
N TYR A 33 5.15 14.21 -6.01
CA TYR A 33 4.72 12.81 -6.11
C TYR A 33 4.22 12.48 -7.50
N SER A 34 4.38 11.20 -7.89
CA SER A 34 3.78 10.64 -9.11
C SER A 34 2.54 9.78 -8.81
N ILE A 35 2.27 9.50 -7.54
CA ILE A 35 1.15 8.67 -7.06
C ILE A 35 0.32 9.46 -6.08
N ILE A 36 -1.00 9.51 -6.29
CA ILE A 36 -1.95 10.08 -5.33
C ILE A 36 -2.75 8.96 -4.67
N PRO A 37 -2.54 8.69 -3.37
CA PRO A 37 -3.37 7.76 -2.62
C PRO A 37 -4.70 8.43 -2.22
N ILE A 38 -5.82 7.78 -2.54
CA ILE A 38 -7.16 8.26 -2.16
C ILE A 38 -7.68 7.33 -1.07
N HIS A 39 -7.55 7.74 0.19
CA HIS A 39 -7.91 6.94 1.36
C HIS A 39 -8.93 7.64 2.25
N TYR A 40 -9.53 6.90 3.17
CA TYR A 40 -10.41 7.40 4.24
C TYR A 40 -11.68 8.12 3.75
N LEU A 41 -12.14 7.79 2.54
CA LEU A 41 -13.40 8.25 1.97
C LEU A 41 -14.32 7.04 1.72
N SER A 42 -15.62 7.27 1.56
CA SER A 42 -16.53 6.20 1.07
C SER A 42 -16.19 5.83 -0.37
N ASP A 43 -16.55 4.62 -0.78
CA ASP A 43 -16.31 4.13 -2.14
C ASP A 43 -16.82 5.11 -3.22
N GLU A 44 -18.01 5.68 -3.02
CA GLU A 44 -18.59 6.66 -3.95
C GLU A 44 -17.76 7.95 -4.01
N HIS A 45 -17.30 8.45 -2.87
CA HIS A 45 -16.42 9.62 -2.82
C HIS A 45 -15.08 9.36 -3.48
N ILE A 46 -14.49 8.18 -3.27
CA ILE A 46 -13.24 7.78 -3.93
C ILE A 46 -13.42 7.83 -5.44
N MET A 47 -14.46 7.17 -5.96
CA MET A 47 -14.70 7.09 -7.40
C MET A 47 -14.92 8.46 -8.04
N GLU A 48 -15.72 9.33 -7.42
CA GLU A 48 -15.95 10.67 -7.96
C GLU A 48 -14.73 11.58 -7.82
N THR A 49 -13.96 11.47 -6.72
CA THR A 49 -12.70 12.19 -6.55
C THR A 49 -11.66 11.76 -7.59
N ALA A 50 -11.52 10.45 -7.85
CA ALA A 50 -10.62 9.91 -8.87
C ALA A 50 -10.95 10.45 -10.27
N LYS A 51 -12.24 10.40 -10.67
CA LYS A 51 -12.68 10.98 -11.95
C LYS A 51 -12.36 12.48 -12.05
N HIS A 52 -12.49 13.21 -10.94
CA HIS A 52 -12.19 14.64 -10.93
C HIS A 52 -10.69 14.91 -11.05
N ILE A 53 -9.84 14.19 -10.28
CA ILE A 53 -8.38 14.29 -10.38
C ILE A 53 -7.94 13.99 -11.82
N ASN A 54 -8.33 12.85 -12.38
CA ASN A 54 -7.98 12.45 -13.73
C ASN A 54 -8.34 13.53 -14.77
N ARG A 55 -9.51 14.16 -14.62
CA ARG A 55 -9.96 15.23 -15.52
C ARG A 55 -9.12 16.50 -15.40
N ILE A 56 -8.79 16.97 -14.18
CA ILE A 56 -8.08 18.24 -13.99
C ILE A 56 -6.57 18.12 -14.24
N THR A 57 -6.01 16.91 -14.12
CA THR A 57 -4.58 16.62 -14.35
C THR A 57 -4.30 15.96 -15.69
N ASN A 58 -5.33 15.69 -16.50
CA ASN A 58 -5.20 14.93 -17.75
C ASN A 58 -4.49 13.57 -17.56
N ASN A 59 -4.85 12.85 -16.48
CA ASN A 59 -4.27 11.56 -16.07
C ASN A 59 -2.74 11.61 -15.82
N GLU A 60 -2.23 12.71 -15.29
CA GLU A 60 -0.79 12.87 -15.00
C GLU A 60 -0.34 11.97 -13.84
N PHE A 61 -1.23 11.71 -12.86
CA PHE A 61 -0.91 10.95 -11.66
C PHE A 61 -1.44 9.53 -11.74
N LEU A 62 -0.69 8.59 -11.16
CA LEU A 62 -1.19 7.26 -10.87
C LEU A 62 -2.05 7.33 -9.59
N LEU A 63 -3.30 6.92 -9.69
CA LEU A 63 -4.22 6.91 -8.54
C LEU A 63 -4.22 5.55 -7.85
N THR A 64 -4.09 5.54 -6.51
CA THR A 64 -4.10 4.30 -5.72
C THR A 64 -5.10 4.33 -4.58
N VAL A 65 -5.67 3.16 -4.29
CA VAL A 65 -6.61 2.94 -3.18
C VAL A 65 -6.31 1.63 -2.45
N HIS A 66 -6.90 1.43 -1.28
CA HIS A 66 -6.85 0.13 -0.59
C HIS A 66 -7.69 -0.91 -1.33
N GLY A 67 -7.09 -2.07 -1.64
CA GLY A 67 -7.73 -3.14 -2.40
C GLY A 67 -7.57 -4.55 -1.83
N ASP A 68 -7.09 -4.69 -0.58
CA ASP A 68 -6.87 -6.00 0.06
C ASP A 68 -8.19 -6.63 0.55
N GLY A 69 -8.20 -7.95 0.59
CA GLY A 69 -9.28 -8.78 1.12
C GLY A 69 -8.74 -10.11 1.65
N THR A 70 -7.54 -10.08 2.24
CA THR A 70 -6.93 -11.22 2.91
C THR A 70 -6.94 -11.04 4.42
N PHE A 71 -6.77 -12.13 5.18
CA PHE A 71 -6.59 -12.02 6.62
C PHE A 71 -5.31 -11.26 6.96
N ALA A 72 -5.42 -10.31 7.88
CA ALA A 72 -4.29 -9.69 8.56
C ALA A 72 -4.03 -10.37 9.91
N ILE A 73 -2.96 -10.00 10.59
CA ILE A 73 -2.74 -10.36 12.00
C ILE A 73 -3.97 -9.87 12.80
N PRO A 74 -4.69 -10.76 13.49
CA PRO A 74 -5.84 -10.35 14.29
C PRO A 74 -5.44 -9.49 15.48
N ASP A 75 -6.31 -8.58 15.87
CA ASP A 75 -6.12 -7.79 17.10
C ASP A 75 -6.23 -8.67 18.34
N GLY A 76 -5.45 -8.36 19.36
CA GLY A 76 -5.42 -8.88 20.71
C GLY A 76 -6.27 -10.14 20.99
N ASP A 77 -7.51 -9.96 21.41
CA ASP A 77 -8.40 -11.07 21.77
C ASP A 77 -8.83 -11.94 20.58
N GLY A 78 -8.88 -11.37 19.37
CA GLY A 78 -9.20 -12.10 18.14
C GLY A 78 -8.12 -13.08 17.69
N MET A 79 -6.89 -12.95 18.19
CA MET A 79 -5.76 -13.81 17.80
C MET A 79 -5.98 -15.28 18.22
N LEU A 80 -6.40 -15.50 19.44
CA LEU A 80 -6.66 -16.87 19.93
C LEU A 80 -7.83 -17.50 19.19
N ASP A 81 -8.91 -16.76 19.00
CA ASP A 81 -10.08 -17.23 18.25
C ASP A 81 -9.71 -17.61 16.82
N PHE A 82 -8.87 -16.83 16.17
CA PHE A 82 -8.41 -17.12 14.81
C PHE A 82 -7.55 -18.38 14.75
N VAL A 83 -6.63 -18.57 15.71
CA VAL A 83 -5.80 -19.78 15.81
C VAL A 83 -6.65 -21.02 16.08
N TYR A 84 -7.63 -20.93 16.99
CA TYR A 84 -8.55 -22.05 17.23
C TYR A 84 -9.40 -22.38 16.01
N ARG A 85 -9.91 -21.38 15.28
CA ARG A 85 -10.65 -21.62 14.04
C ARG A 85 -9.82 -22.31 12.96
N ILE A 86 -8.55 -21.93 12.80
CA ILE A 86 -7.63 -22.63 11.87
C ILE A 86 -7.45 -24.09 12.29
N ALA A 87 -7.35 -24.38 13.60
CA ALA A 87 -7.11 -25.73 14.10
C ALA A 87 -8.38 -26.61 14.06
N ASP A 88 -9.53 -26.05 14.42
CA ASP A 88 -10.77 -26.79 14.61
C ASP A 88 -11.61 -26.89 13.32
N ASP A 89 -11.61 -25.84 12.50
CA ASP A 89 -12.40 -25.79 11.24
C ASP A 89 -11.65 -25.02 10.14
N PRO A 90 -10.57 -25.60 9.58
CA PRO A 90 -9.79 -24.96 8.52
C PRO A 90 -10.59 -24.71 7.22
N ASP A 91 -11.64 -25.48 6.97
CA ASP A 91 -12.46 -25.33 5.78
C ASP A 91 -13.39 -24.11 5.89
N ASP A 92 -13.92 -23.79 7.08
CA ASP A 92 -14.64 -22.55 7.34
C ASP A 92 -13.72 -21.33 7.16
N VAL A 93 -12.48 -21.39 7.66
CA VAL A 93 -11.49 -20.32 7.48
C VAL A 93 -11.21 -20.07 6.00
N LYS A 94 -11.00 -21.14 5.20
CA LYS A 94 -10.79 -21.04 3.75
C LYS A 94 -12.02 -20.48 3.03
N THR A 95 -13.20 -20.90 3.42
CA THR A 95 -14.47 -20.37 2.87
C THR A 95 -14.60 -18.88 3.11
N ASN A 96 -14.29 -18.43 4.33
CA ASN A 96 -14.31 -17.01 4.68
C ASN A 96 -13.23 -16.22 3.90
N ALA A 97 -12.02 -16.76 3.76
CA ALA A 97 -10.96 -16.14 2.95
C ALA A 97 -11.37 -15.98 1.48
N ALA A 98 -12.00 -17.00 0.89
CA ALA A 98 -12.53 -16.93 -0.47
C ALA A 98 -13.62 -15.86 -0.62
N PHE A 99 -14.49 -15.74 0.37
CA PHE A 99 -15.55 -14.72 0.41
C PHE A 99 -14.97 -13.30 0.49
N MET A 100 -13.99 -13.08 1.36
CA MET A 100 -13.29 -11.79 1.49
C MET A 100 -12.60 -11.41 0.17
N ALA A 101 -11.89 -12.35 -0.46
CA ALA A 101 -11.23 -12.13 -1.74
C ALA A 101 -12.24 -11.80 -2.86
N TYR A 102 -13.37 -12.48 -2.90
CA TYR A 102 -14.43 -12.19 -3.86
C TYR A 102 -14.91 -10.73 -3.74
N PHE A 103 -15.23 -10.25 -2.53
CA PHE A 103 -15.68 -8.86 -2.35
C PHE A 103 -14.60 -7.84 -2.67
N ALA A 104 -13.34 -8.13 -2.34
CA ALA A 104 -12.22 -7.27 -2.70
C ALA A 104 -12.11 -7.14 -4.24
N LYS A 105 -12.20 -8.23 -4.98
CA LYS A 105 -12.17 -8.21 -6.45
C LYS A 105 -13.32 -7.40 -7.05
N GLU A 106 -14.56 -7.61 -6.58
CA GLU A 106 -15.71 -6.84 -7.04
C GLU A 106 -15.58 -5.34 -6.75
N LYS A 107 -15.04 -4.99 -5.59
CA LYS A 107 -14.74 -3.61 -5.24
C LYS A 107 -13.65 -3.04 -6.15
N ASN A 108 -12.53 -3.74 -6.29
CA ASN A 108 -11.39 -3.29 -7.07
C ASN A 108 -11.77 -3.06 -8.54
N LYS A 109 -12.59 -3.93 -9.11
CA LYS A 109 -13.13 -3.75 -10.47
C LYS A 109 -13.91 -2.44 -10.62
N ARG A 110 -14.84 -2.14 -9.71
CA ARG A 110 -15.59 -0.87 -9.72
C ARG A 110 -14.67 0.34 -9.59
N MET A 111 -13.65 0.25 -8.73
CA MET A 111 -12.64 1.31 -8.56
C MET A 111 -11.83 1.51 -9.84
N ARG A 112 -11.43 0.42 -10.51
CA ARG A 112 -10.72 0.48 -11.80
C ARG A 112 -11.56 1.16 -12.87
N GLU A 113 -12.84 0.82 -12.98
CA GLU A 113 -13.78 1.46 -13.90
C GLU A 113 -13.96 2.96 -13.64
N ALA A 114 -13.74 3.41 -12.40
CA ALA A 114 -13.75 4.83 -12.02
C ALA A 114 -12.43 5.57 -12.28
N GLY A 115 -11.39 4.87 -12.79
CA GLY A 115 -10.11 5.46 -13.15
C GLY A 115 -9.01 5.31 -12.08
N ILE A 116 -9.13 4.36 -11.16
CA ILE A 116 -8.05 3.97 -10.26
C ILE A 116 -7.06 3.08 -11.02
N ASP A 117 -5.76 3.36 -10.90
CA ASP A 117 -4.69 2.69 -11.64
C ASP A 117 -3.99 1.61 -10.85
N SER A 118 -4.00 1.71 -9.52
CA SER A 118 -3.32 0.75 -8.66
C SER A 118 -4.05 0.51 -7.35
N PHE A 119 -3.78 -0.65 -6.76
CA PHE A 119 -4.32 -1.09 -5.50
C PHE A 119 -3.20 -1.42 -4.55
N ILE A 120 -3.19 -0.77 -3.39
CA ILE A 120 -2.29 -1.13 -2.31
C ILE A 120 -2.99 -2.14 -1.39
N LEU A 121 -2.38 -3.30 -1.23
CA LEU A 121 -2.90 -4.43 -0.46
C LEU A 121 -2.22 -4.40 0.91
N CYS A 122 -2.95 -3.97 1.94
CA CYS A 122 -2.41 -3.54 3.24
C CYS A 122 -2.73 -4.48 4.41
N SER A 123 -2.97 -5.76 4.18
CA SER A 123 -3.05 -6.73 5.27
C SER A 123 -1.64 -7.04 5.81
N ASP A 124 -1.39 -6.78 7.09
CA ASP A 124 -0.09 -7.10 7.71
C ASP A 124 -0.04 -8.57 8.11
N TYR A 125 1.06 -9.23 7.74
CA TYR A 125 1.26 -10.67 7.96
C TYR A 125 2.38 -10.97 8.94
N CYS A 126 3.22 -9.98 9.28
CA CYS A 126 4.43 -10.20 10.04
C CYS A 126 4.56 -9.25 11.24
N PHE A 127 5.07 -9.81 12.33
CA PHE A 127 5.68 -9.05 13.41
C PHE A 127 7.15 -8.74 13.07
N ASN A 128 7.82 -7.93 13.88
CA ASN A 128 9.27 -7.70 13.70
C ASN A 128 10.08 -9.00 13.83
N SER A 129 9.58 -9.98 14.57
CA SER A 129 10.20 -11.30 14.73
C SER A 129 9.95 -12.28 13.59
N GLY A 130 8.97 -12.04 12.71
CA GLY A 130 8.59 -12.91 11.62
C GLY A 130 7.09 -13.01 11.39
N PRO A 131 6.63 -13.84 10.45
CA PRO A 131 5.23 -13.95 10.10
C PRO A 131 4.38 -14.53 11.25
N PHE A 132 3.13 -14.06 11.33
CA PHE A 132 2.13 -14.56 12.27
C PHE A 132 1.78 -16.04 12.02
N LEU A 133 1.54 -16.38 10.78
CA LEU A 133 1.38 -17.76 10.33
C LEU A 133 2.72 -18.31 9.82
N SER A 134 3.00 -19.59 10.08
CA SER A 134 4.17 -20.24 9.47
C SER A 134 4.10 -20.13 7.95
N PRO A 135 5.24 -20.20 7.22
CA PRO A 135 5.21 -20.16 5.76
C PRO A 135 4.25 -21.18 5.13
N ALA A 136 4.16 -22.40 5.67
CA ALA A 136 3.21 -23.41 5.19
C ALA A 136 1.75 -23.01 5.43
N MET A 137 1.44 -22.42 6.58
CA MET A 137 0.09 -21.91 6.86
C MET A 137 -0.23 -20.67 6.02
N PHE A 138 0.76 -19.81 5.77
CA PHE A 138 0.60 -18.68 4.85
C PHE A 138 0.25 -19.18 3.43
N GLU A 139 0.95 -20.18 2.94
CA GLU A 139 0.69 -20.83 1.66
C GLU A 139 -0.71 -21.44 1.58
N GLU A 140 -1.22 -21.93 2.69
CA GLU A 140 -2.55 -22.58 2.74
C GLU A 140 -3.70 -21.58 2.92
N PHE A 141 -3.56 -20.58 3.81
CA PHE A 141 -4.67 -19.74 4.25
C PHE A 141 -4.66 -18.31 3.71
N ILE A 142 -3.53 -17.83 3.15
CA ILE A 142 -3.39 -16.44 2.67
C ILE A 142 -3.03 -16.41 1.19
N GLN A 143 -1.99 -17.11 0.78
CA GLN A 143 -1.40 -16.99 -0.56
C GLN A 143 -2.38 -17.25 -1.71
N PRO A 144 -3.27 -18.26 -1.69
CA PRO A 144 -4.19 -18.51 -2.80
C PRO A 144 -5.16 -17.34 -3.02
N TYR A 145 -5.62 -16.73 -1.96
CA TYR A 145 -6.57 -15.62 -2.00
C TYR A 145 -5.90 -14.29 -2.37
N LEU A 146 -4.68 -14.07 -1.88
CA LEU A 146 -3.84 -12.94 -2.29
C LEU A 146 -3.51 -13.03 -3.80
N TYR A 147 -3.13 -14.22 -4.26
CA TYR A 147 -2.90 -14.48 -5.69
C TYR A 147 -4.15 -14.16 -6.53
N ASP A 148 -5.33 -14.64 -6.12
CA ASP A 148 -6.58 -14.44 -6.85
C ASP A 148 -6.96 -12.94 -6.94
N ILE A 149 -6.78 -12.17 -5.86
CA ILE A 149 -6.98 -10.72 -5.87
C ILE A 149 -6.00 -10.05 -6.82
N ILE A 150 -4.71 -10.37 -6.74
CA ILE A 150 -3.67 -9.78 -7.59
C ILE A 150 -3.88 -10.13 -9.06
N ASP A 151 -4.23 -11.38 -9.36
CA ASP A 151 -4.48 -11.80 -10.74
C ASP A 151 -5.69 -11.06 -11.34
N SER A 152 -6.77 -10.86 -10.58
CA SER A 152 -7.91 -10.04 -10.98
C SER A 152 -7.49 -8.58 -11.28
N ILE A 153 -6.70 -7.96 -10.40
CA ILE A 153 -6.18 -6.60 -10.61
C ILE A 153 -5.36 -6.53 -11.90
N ARG A 154 -4.53 -7.53 -12.17
CA ARG A 154 -3.70 -7.61 -13.39
C ARG A 154 -4.55 -7.80 -14.64
N GLN A 155 -5.57 -8.64 -14.58
CA GLN A 155 -6.52 -8.85 -15.71
C GLN A 155 -7.28 -7.57 -16.06
N ASP A 156 -7.59 -6.73 -15.07
CA ASP A 156 -8.22 -5.42 -15.27
C ASP A 156 -7.23 -4.32 -15.74
N GLY A 157 -5.96 -4.68 -15.96
CA GLY A 157 -4.92 -3.75 -16.43
C GLY A 157 -4.49 -2.72 -15.38
N ALA A 158 -4.61 -3.06 -14.10
CA ALA A 158 -4.18 -2.23 -12.98
C ALA A 158 -2.94 -2.81 -12.28
N TYR A 159 -2.35 -2.05 -11.36
CA TYR A 159 -1.15 -2.44 -10.62
C TYR A 159 -1.51 -2.88 -9.20
N ALA A 160 -0.91 -3.97 -8.74
CA ALA A 160 -0.99 -4.45 -7.37
C ALA A 160 0.31 -4.15 -6.63
N ILE A 161 0.23 -3.38 -5.55
CA ILE A 161 1.34 -3.05 -4.64
C ILE A 161 1.03 -3.73 -3.31
N LYS A 162 1.81 -4.71 -2.90
CA LYS A 162 1.63 -5.34 -1.59
C LYS A 162 2.39 -4.56 -0.52
N HIS A 163 1.67 -4.10 0.48
CA HIS A 163 2.23 -3.58 1.72
C HIS A 163 2.04 -4.59 2.84
N THR A 164 3.07 -4.84 3.59
CA THR A 164 3.02 -5.54 4.88
C THR A 164 4.26 -5.15 5.70
N ASP A 165 4.04 -4.74 6.92
CA ASP A 165 5.10 -4.41 7.85
C ASP A 165 5.75 -5.68 8.43
N GLY A 166 6.82 -5.51 9.20
CA GLY A 166 7.50 -6.57 9.91
C GLY A 166 8.50 -7.37 9.08
N ASN A 167 8.99 -8.47 9.65
CA ASN A 167 9.99 -9.32 9.01
C ASN A 167 9.34 -10.31 8.03
N ILE A 168 9.30 -9.90 6.78
CA ILE A 168 8.73 -10.67 5.66
C ILE A 168 9.67 -11.75 5.09
N MET A 169 10.93 -11.79 5.50
CA MET A 169 11.94 -12.64 4.87
C MET A 169 11.53 -14.13 4.80
N PRO A 170 10.89 -14.72 5.83
CA PRO A 170 10.45 -16.12 5.76
C PRO A 170 9.35 -16.40 4.72
N ILE A 171 8.56 -15.40 4.31
CA ILE A 171 7.46 -15.52 3.32
C ILE A 171 7.72 -14.70 2.06
N LEU A 172 8.93 -14.17 1.87
CA LEU A 172 9.26 -13.30 0.74
C LEU A 172 8.95 -13.98 -0.61
N GLN A 173 9.34 -15.26 -0.76
CA GLN A 173 9.08 -15.99 -2.00
C GLN A 173 7.57 -16.21 -2.23
N ASN A 174 6.81 -16.55 -1.19
CA ASN A 174 5.35 -16.71 -1.28
C ASN A 174 4.67 -15.41 -1.76
N LEU A 175 5.13 -14.24 -1.25
CA LEU A 175 4.63 -12.94 -1.70
C LEU A 175 4.94 -12.70 -3.19
N VAL A 176 6.16 -12.97 -3.62
CA VAL A 176 6.58 -12.78 -5.02
C VAL A 176 5.84 -13.73 -5.97
N ASP A 177 5.59 -14.96 -5.55
CA ASP A 177 4.85 -15.97 -6.33
C ASP A 177 3.38 -15.55 -6.55
N CYS A 178 2.84 -14.62 -5.75
CA CYS A 178 1.56 -13.99 -6.02
C CYS A 178 1.57 -13.01 -7.21
N ARG A 179 2.72 -12.78 -7.87
CA ARG A 179 2.86 -11.95 -9.08
C ARG A 179 2.50 -10.48 -8.85
N LEU A 180 2.77 -9.94 -7.67
CA LEU A 180 2.60 -8.51 -7.38
C LEU A 180 3.52 -7.65 -8.27
N HIS A 181 3.15 -6.39 -8.50
CA HIS A 181 3.98 -5.46 -9.29
C HIS A 181 5.04 -4.78 -8.43
N ALA A 182 4.70 -4.46 -7.18
CA ALA A 182 5.64 -3.86 -6.24
C ALA A 182 5.42 -4.38 -4.82
N LEU A 183 6.50 -4.47 -4.05
CA LEU A 183 6.51 -4.86 -2.65
C LEU A 183 6.94 -3.65 -1.80
N HIS A 184 6.06 -3.23 -0.89
CA HIS A 184 6.23 -2.12 0.05
C HIS A 184 6.25 -2.66 1.47
N SER A 185 6.77 -2.04 2.25
CA SER A 185 7.42 -1.46 3.38
C SER A 185 8.91 -1.78 3.37
N LEU A 186 9.29 -3.08 3.23
CA LEU A 186 10.68 -3.56 3.38
C LEU A 186 11.25 -3.07 4.70
N ASP A 187 10.54 -3.36 5.80
CA ASP A 187 10.62 -2.68 7.09
C ASP A 187 12.02 -2.79 7.74
N PRO A 188 12.80 -1.70 7.77
CA PRO A 188 14.13 -1.72 8.40
C PRO A 188 14.06 -1.88 9.92
N MET A 189 12.93 -1.56 10.57
CA MET A 189 12.71 -1.77 12.00
C MET A 189 12.62 -3.26 12.35
N ALA A 190 12.18 -4.07 11.39
CA ALA A 190 12.14 -5.53 11.49
C ALA A 190 13.41 -6.22 10.96
N GLY A 191 14.44 -5.44 10.62
CA GLY A 191 15.70 -5.94 10.08
C GLY A 191 15.65 -6.38 8.62
N VAL A 192 14.64 -5.95 7.86
CA VAL A 192 14.56 -6.23 6.42
C VAL A 192 15.55 -5.34 5.68
N ASP A 193 16.56 -5.96 5.08
CA ASP A 193 17.59 -5.27 4.31
C ASP A 193 17.19 -5.18 2.83
N ILE A 194 16.94 -3.96 2.33
CA ILE A 194 16.58 -3.70 0.93
C ILE A 194 17.63 -4.24 -0.06
N LYS A 195 18.92 -4.22 0.31
CA LYS A 195 20.01 -4.78 -0.52
C LYS A 195 19.83 -6.28 -0.73
N GLU A 196 19.52 -7.00 0.35
CA GLU A 196 19.30 -8.44 0.29
C GLU A 196 17.99 -8.78 -0.46
N VAL A 197 16.91 -8.04 -0.20
CA VAL A 197 15.66 -8.23 -0.94
C VAL A 197 15.86 -7.95 -2.43
N LYS A 198 16.59 -6.88 -2.80
CA LYS A 198 16.94 -6.56 -4.19
C LYS A 198 17.71 -7.69 -4.86
N ARG A 199 18.68 -8.26 -4.16
CA ARG A 199 19.46 -9.40 -4.67
C ARG A 199 18.60 -10.65 -4.91
N LEU A 200 17.65 -10.92 -4.04
CA LEU A 200 16.81 -12.13 -4.08
C LEU A 200 15.67 -12.06 -5.12
N VAL A 201 15.02 -10.91 -5.23
CA VAL A 201 13.76 -10.80 -5.98
C VAL A 201 13.64 -9.54 -6.84
N GLY A 202 14.66 -8.68 -6.89
CA GLY A 202 14.60 -7.39 -7.59
C GLY A 202 14.49 -7.49 -9.11
N ASP A 203 14.66 -8.68 -9.68
CA ASP A 203 14.40 -9.00 -11.09
C ASP A 203 12.95 -9.39 -11.37
N LYS A 204 12.15 -9.66 -10.33
CA LYS A 204 10.77 -10.16 -10.42
C LYS A 204 9.74 -9.14 -9.98
N VAL A 205 10.08 -8.26 -9.05
CA VAL A 205 9.18 -7.31 -8.41
C VAL A 205 9.86 -5.97 -8.18
N ALA A 206 9.13 -4.86 -8.38
CA ALA A 206 9.62 -3.55 -8.00
C ALA A 206 9.63 -3.42 -6.46
N LEU A 207 10.69 -2.82 -5.92
CA LEU A 207 10.82 -2.55 -4.50
C LEU A 207 10.37 -1.13 -4.19
N CYS A 208 9.56 -0.98 -3.15
CA CYS A 208 8.97 0.28 -2.72
C CYS A 208 9.34 0.52 -1.25
N GLY A 209 10.17 1.50 -0.97
CA GLY A 209 10.71 1.76 0.38
C GLY A 209 12.13 2.28 0.31
N ASN A 210 12.92 2.17 1.35
CA ASN A 210 12.57 1.76 2.73
C ASN A 210 13.26 2.74 3.71
N VAL A 211 13.13 4.05 3.42
CA VAL A 211 13.66 5.06 4.36
C VAL A 211 13.03 4.83 5.73
N HIS A 212 13.89 4.72 6.74
CA HIS A 212 13.53 4.32 8.10
C HIS A 212 12.56 5.32 8.76
N CYS A 213 11.29 4.96 8.86
CA CYS A 213 10.21 5.86 9.28
C CYS A 213 10.42 6.39 10.72
N ALA A 214 10.91 5.58 11.65
CA ALA A 214 11.16 6.03 13.02
C ALA A 214 12.27 7.09 13.12
N TYR A 215 13.26 7.11 12.21
CA TYR A 215 14.28 8.14 12.20
C TYR A 215 13.71 9.53 11.87
N LEU A 216 12.64 9.60 11.09
CA LEU A 216 11.96 10.87 10.83
C LEU A 216 11.35 11.47 12.10
N GLN A 217 10.96 10.63 13.06
CA GLN A 217 10.36 11.09 14.31
C GLN A 217 11.42 11.36 15.39
N THR A 218 12.30 10.39 15.63
CA THR A 218 13.18 10.37 16.82
C THR A 218 14.68 10.30 16.50
N GLY A 219 15.07 10.07 15.24
CA GLY A 219 16.46 10.01 14.82
C GLY A 219 17.14 11.37 14.72
N THR A 220 18.43 11.37 14.38
CA THR A 220 19.18 12.57 13.98
C THR A 220 19.03 12.81 12.47
N ASP A 221 19.34 14.03 12.02
CA ASP A 221 19.32 14.36 10.59
C ASP A 221 20.31 13.50 9.79
N GLU A 222 21.48 13.16 10.37
CA GLU A 222 22.46 12.24 9.77
C GLU A 222 21.88 10.84 9.58
N GLN A 223 21.11 10.33 10.56
CA GLN A 223 20.47 9.02 10.46
C GLN A 223 19.41 9.00 9.36
N VAL A 224 18.63 10.09 9.21
CA VAL A 224 17.64 10.22 8.12
C VAL A 224 18.34 10.21 6.76
N LEU A 225 19.38 11.03 6.58
CA LEU A 225 20.14 11.10 5.32
C LEU A 225 20.87 9.81 5.00
N GLU A 226 21.44 9.13 6.00
CA GLU A 226 22.08 7.84 5.81
C GLU A 226 21.10 6.76 5.38
N SER A 227 19.88 6.74 5.99
CA SER A 227 18.81 5.85 5.57
C SER A 227 18.35 6.12 4.13
N CYS A 228 18.24 7.40 3.74
CA CYS A 228 17.93 7.78 2.36
C CYS A 228 19.00 7.31 1.38
N ARG A 229 20.28 7.51 1.73
CA ARG A 229 21.42 7.09 0.91
C ARG A 229 21.44 5.58 0.74
N TYR A 230 21.34 4.83 1.84
CA TYR A 230 21.33 3.37 1.81
C TYR A 230 20.21 2.82 0.95
N ALA A 231 18.99 3.34 1.12
CA ALA A 231 17.82 2.94 0.33
C ALA A 231 18.01 3.21 -1.17
N MET A 232 18.55 4.38 -1.53
CA MET A 232 18.79 4.76 -2.92
C MET A 232 19.92 3.93 -3.56
N GLU A 233 21.04 3.77 -2.89
CA GLU A 233 22.20 3.04 -3.40
C GLU A 233 21.94 1.55 -3.61
N ASN A 234 21.05 0.95 -2.80
CA ASN A 234 20.78 -0.48 -2.86
C ASN A 234 19.45 -0.82 -3.56
N GLY A 235 18.48 0.09 -3.59
CA GLY A 235 17.20 -0.12 -4.28
C GLY A 235 17.21 0.26 -5.75
N LYS A 236 17.84 1.40 -6.11
CA LYS A 236 17.82 2.02 -7.43
C LYS A 236 18.55 1.24 -8.54
N PRO A 237 19.77 0.66 -8.33
CA PRO A 237 20.53 0.02 -9.40
C PRO A 237 19.70 -1.04 -10.15
N GLY A 238 19.73 -0.94 -11.49
CA GLY A 238 18.99 -1.86 -12.37
C GLY A 238 17.51 -1.53 -12.53
N GLY A 239 17.01 -0.44 -11.96
CA GLY A 239 15.57 -0.05 -12.04
C GLY A 239 14.67 -0.83 -11.07
N GLY A 240 13.35 -0.78 -11.29
CA GLY A 240 12.38 -1.48 -10.44
C GLY A 240 12.41 -0.98 -8.99
N TYR A 241 12.49 0.33 -8.77
CA TYR A 241 12.55 0.93 -7.44
C TYR A 241 11.68 2.18 -7.33
N ILE A 242 10.88 2.24 -6.28
CA ILE A 242 10.06 3.38 -5.88
C ILE A 242 10.59 3.88 -4.54
N PHE A 243 11.24 5.04 -4.55
CA PHE A 243 11.78 5.63 -3.33
C PHE A 243 10.66 6.18 -2.45
N CYS A 244 10.58 5.70 -1.22
CA CYS A 244 9.66 6.22 -0.21
C CYS A 244 10.11 5.81 1.21
N THR A 245 9.38 6.27 2.22
CA THR A 245 9.52 5.80 3.60
C THR A 245 9.00 4.36 3.76
N SER A 246 9.48 3.63 4.77
CA SER A 246 8.99 2.27 5.06
C SER A 246 7.53 2.24 5.53
N ASN A 247 7.02 3.35 6.03
CA ASN A 247 5.61 3.50 6.41
C ASN A 247 5.15 4.94 6.13
N VAL A 248 3.86 5.23 6.31
CA VAL A 248 3.28 6.56 6.09
C VAL A 248 3.82 7.58 7.09
N PRO A 249 4.05 8.84 6.69
CA PRO A 249 4.25 9.93 7.62
C PRO A 249 3.01 10.11 8.52
N PHE A 250 3.21 10.30 9.80
CA PHE A 250 2.13 10.45 10.77
C PHE A 250 2.26 11.73 11.60
N ARG A 251 1.16 12.10 12.27
CA ARG A 251 1.12 13.28 13.11
C ARG A 251 2.19 13.23 14.19
N GLY A 252 3.02 14.29 14.26
CA GLY A 252 4.14 14.40 15.20
C GLY A 252 5.51 14.16 14.60
N MET A 253 5.60 13.74 13.33
CA MET A 253 6.85 13.81 12.59
C MET A 253 7.16 15.27 12.23
N PRO A 254 8.40 15.75 12.44
CA PRO A 254 8.82 17.07 11.96
C PRO A 254 8.73 17.16 10.44
N VAL A 255 8.01 18.17 9.94
CA VAL A 255 7.83 18.38 8.48
C VAL A 255 9.17 18.63 7.80
N GLU A 256 10.10 19.30 8.49
CA GLU A 256 11.43 19.62 8.00
C GLU A 256 12.24 18.34 7.68
N ARG A 257 12.08 17.29 8.48
CA ARG A 257 12.72 15.99 8.20
C ARG A 257 12.13 15.28 6.99
N TYR A 258 10.83 15.38 6.83
CA TYR A 258 10.19 14.85 5.63
C TYR A 258 10.62 15.63 4.38
N GLN A 259 10.73 16.95 4.49
CA GLN A 259 11.27 17.79 3.42
C GLN A 259 12.72 17.39 3.07
N MET A 260 13.56 17.08 4.06
CA MET A 260 14.92 16.59 3.84
C MET A 260 14.96 15.28 3.03
N VAL A 261 14.01 14.35 3.26
CA VAL A 261 13.87 13.12 2.46
C VAL A 261 13.52 13.45 1.01
N LEU A 262 12.60 14.38 0.79
CA LEU A 262 12.20 14.82 -0.56
C LEU A 262 13.33 15.55 -1.29
N ASP A 263 14.08 16.40 -0.60
CA ASP A 263 15.23 17.11 -1.19
C ASP A 263 16.36 16.15 -1.55
N PHE A 264 16.62 15.15 -0.70
CA PHE A 264 17.55 14.08 -1.01
C PHE A 264 17.10 13.30 -2.27
N TRP A 265 15.84 12.93 -2.36
CA TRP A 265 15.30 12.26 -3.54
C TRP A 265 15.45 13.11 -4.80
N ARG A 266 15.08 14.40 -4.76
CA ARG A 266 15.20 15.31 -5.91
C ARG A 266 16.65 15.40 -6.44
N ALA A 267 17.63 15.40 -5.53
CA ALA A 267 19.05 15.48 -5.89
C ALA A 267 19.63 14.16 -6.44
N ASN A 268 18.99 13.00 -6.20
CA ASN A 268 19.55 11.68 -6.48
C ASN A 268 18.66 10.77 -7.36
N ARG A 269 17.50 11.24 -7.81
CA ARG A 269 16.52 10.42 -8.55
C ARG A 269 16.96 10.02 -9.95
N ASP A 270 17.76 10.83 -10.61
CA ASP A 270 18.18 10.59 -11.99
C ASP A 270 19.21 9.43 -12.05
N TYR A 271 19.14 8.63 -13.13
CA TYR A 271 20.02 7.47 -13.39
C TYR A 271 21.31 7.89 -14.07
#